data_be1dee8be456a37de97f1240b8cbba27
#
_entry.id   be1dee8be456a37de97f1240b8cbba27
#
_cell.length_a   1.000
_cell.length_b   1.000
_cell.length_c   1.000
_cell.angle_alpha   90.00
_cell.angle_beta   90.00
_cell.angle_gamma   90.00
#
_symmetry.space_group_name_H-M   'P 1'
#
loop_
_entity.id
_entity.type
_entity.pdbx_description
1 polymer ?
#
loop_
_entity_poly.entity_id
_entity_poly.type
_entity_poly.pdbx_seq_one_letter_code
_entity_poly.pdbx_strand_id
1 'polypeptide(L)'
;GVFAGRVGIPRLLDLFDRYGIKTTWFSCGHSIETFPEQMKDVVARGHEIGLHGYSHENPLAMTPEQEEKILLHTIDLVTELSGKKPVGYRAPWWEFSKVTNDLLVKHGIKYDSSLMHDEFHPYFVTTGDKWYPIRYDQDPDTWMKPMEFGKETDLVEVPCSWYLDDLPPQMFIKSSPNSFGWVSPDVIFELWKNQFDFLYEEGEGVFPITIHPDVSGRPQGILMHRKLIEYMRSKPGVTFVTYAEACEDFLSKK
;
A
#
# COMPACT_ATOMS: atom_id res chain seq x y z
N GLY A 1 -10.54 -4.31 -14.07
CA GLY A 1 -11.27 -3.69 -13.04
C GLY A 1 -12.73 -4.07 -12.79
N VAL A 2 -13.53 -4.52 -13.79
CA VAL A 2 -14.96 -4.75 -13.55
C VAL A 2 -15.22 -5.86 -12.54
N PHE A 3 -14.46 -6.95 -12.57
CA PHE A 3 -14.55 -7.99 -11.54
C PHE A 3 -14.19 -7.44 -10.15
N ALA A 4 -13.11 -6.68 -10.04
CA ALA A 4 -12.71 -6.05 -8.78
C ALA A 4 -13.86 -5.24 -8.18
N GLY A 5 -14.40 -4.29 -8.96
CA GLY A 5 -15.49 -3.41 -8.51
C GLY A 5 -16.78 -4.17 -8.16
N ARG A 6 -17.24 -5.05 -9.04
CA ARG A 6 -18.57 -5.67 -8.89
C ARG A 6 -18.61 -6.92 -8.02
N VAL A 7 -17.51 -7.63 -7.90
CA VAL A 7 -17.44 -8.92 -7.21
C VAL A 7 -16.40 -8.94 -6.10
N GLY A 8 -15.18 -8.46 -6.40
CA GLY A 8 -14.06 -8.53 -5.48
C GLY A 8 -14.28 -7.66 -4.23
N ILE A 9 -14.66 -6.39 -4.41
CA ILE A 9 -14.93 -5.47 -3.31
C ILE A 9 -16.01 -6.03 -2.36
N PRO A 10 -17.22 -6.38 -2.81
CA PRO A 10 -18.23 -6.94 -1.93
C PRO A 10 -17.77 -8.18 -1.15
N ARG A 11 -17.07 -9.10 -1.80
CA ARG A 11 -16.55 -10.31 -1.15
C ARG A 11 -15.51 -10.01 -0.05
N LEU A 12 -14.61 -9.08 -0.30
CA LEU A 12 -13.61 -8.67 0.69
C LEU A 12 -14.26 -7.92 1.85
N LEU A 13 -15.23 -7.05 1.59
CA LEU A 13 -15.99 -6.38 2.63
C LEU A 13 -16.73 -7.38 3.54
N ASP A 14 -17.37 -8.38 2.95
CA ASP A 14 -18.05 -9.44 3.71
C ASP A 14 -17.04 -10.29 4.53
N LEU A 15 -15.85 -10.53 3.97
CA LEU A 15 -14.76 -11.18 4.70
C LEU A 15 -14.33 -10.37 5.91
N PHE A 16 -14.09 -9.08 5.76
CA PHE A 16 -13.64 -8.21 6.85
C PHE A 16 -14.73 -8.03 7.91
N ASP A 17 -15.98 -7.85 7.52
CA ASP A 17 -17.10 -7.76 8.45
C ASP A 17 -17.25 -9.03 9.29
N ARG A 18 -17.07 -10.21 8.69
CA ARG A 18 -17.13 -11.50 9.40
C ARG A 18 -16.16 -11.55 10.59
N TYR A 19 -15.03 -10.89 10.50
CA TYR A 19 -14.00 -10.87 11.53
C TYR A 19 -13.92 -9.55 12.31
N GLY A 20 -14.79 -8.57 11.99
CA GLY A 20 -14.77 -7.25 12.61
C GLY A 20 -13.49 -6.44 12.31
N ILE A 21 -12.88 -6.65 11.14
CA ILE A 21 -11.63 -6.02 10.73
C ILE A 21 -11.94 -4.76 9.94
N LYS A 22 -11.19 -3.68 10.21
CA LYS A 22 -11.12 -2.49 9.36
C LYS A 22 -9.77 -2.44 8.67
N THR A 23 -9.78 -1.97 7.43
CA THR A 23 -8.60 -1.96 6.55
C THR A 23 -8.49 -0.62 5.85
N THR A 24 -7.33 -0.34 5.27
CA THR A 24 -7.11 0.83 4.41
C THR A 24 -7.25 0.42 2.95
N TRP A 25 -8.06 1.16 2.21
CA TRP A 25 -8.28 1.01 0.77
C TRP A 25 -7.55 2.12 0.02
N PHE A 26 -6.36 1.85 -0.45
CA PHE A 26 -5.64 2.75 -1.35
C PHE A 26 -6.29 2.69 -2.72
N SER A 27 -7.11 3.69 -3.04
CA SER A 27 -8.02 3.64 -4.18
C SER A 27 -7.66 4.67 -5.24
N CYS A 28 -7.56 4.22 -6.49
CA CYS A 28 -7.41 5.12 -7.62
C CYS A 28 -8.67 5.98 -7.80
N GLY A 29 -8.50 7.25 -8.14
CA GLY A 29 -9.63 8.16 -8.42
C GLY A 29 -10.59 7.62 -9.48
N HIS A 30 -10.04 7.03 -10.55
CA HIS A 30 -10.83 6.36 -11.60
C HIS A 30 -11.73 5.23 -11.04
N SER A 31 -11.27 4.48 -10.04
CA SER A 31 -12.08 3.43 -9.43
C SER A 31 -13.21 4.00 -8.56
N ILE A 32 -12.94 5.12 -7.89
CA ILE A 32 -13.96 5.84 -7.10
C ILE A 32 -15.10 6.33 -8.00
N GLU A 33 -14.78 6.94 -9.12
CA GLU A 33 -15.77 7.45 -10.06
C GLU A 33 -16.49 6.34 -10.86
N THR A 34 -15.79 5.24 -11.13
CA THR A 34 -16.37 4.12 -11.93
C THR A 34 -17.29 3.22 -11.10
N PHE A 35 -17.00 3.05 -9.81
CA PHE A 35 -17.74 2.17 -8.90
C PHE A 35 -18.19 2.92 -7.63
N PRO A 36 -18.94 4.04 -7.77
CA PRO A 36 -19.25 4.90 -6.63
C PRO A 36 -20.03 4.20 -5.52
N GLU A 37 -20.95 3.30 -5.86
CA GLU A 37 -21.76 2.60 -4.85
C GLU A 37 -20.91 1.62 -4.02
N GLN A 38 -19.97 0.92 -4.65
CA GLN A 38 -19.05 0.02 -3.94
C GLN A 38 -18.08 0.81 -3.05
N MET A 39 -17.61 1.95 -3.53
CA MET A 39 -16.70 2.79 -2.74
C MET A 39 -17.43 3.47 -1.57
N LYS A 40 -18.69 3.86 -1.73
CA LYS A 40 -19.54 4.31 -0.62
C LYS A 40 -19.76 3.20 0.41
N ASP A 41 -19.94 1.94 -0.02
CA ASP A 41 -20.08 0.79 0.88
C ASP A 41 -18.80 0.54 1.68
N VAL A 42 -17.60 0.71 1.08
CA VAL A 42 -16.31 0.66 1.78
C VAL A 42 -16.28 1.69 2.93
N VAL A 43 -16.65 2.94 2.64
CA VAL A 43 -16.71 4.01 3.66
C VAL A 43 -17.76 3.74 4.71
N ALA A 44 -18.98 3.32 4.30
CA ALA A 44 -20.09 3.05 5.20
C ALA A 44 -19.78 1.92 6.20
N ARG A 45 -18.98 0.93 5.79
CA ARG A 45 -18.50 -0.14 6.66
C ARG A 45 -17.30 0.26 7.53
N GLY A 46 -16.88 1.54 7.50
CA GLY A 46 -15.87 2.11 8.41
C GLY A 46 -14.43 1.81 8.04
N HIS A 47 -14.16 1.50 6.78
CA HIS A 47 -12.79 1.37 6.28
C HIS A 47 -12.18 2.74 5.97
N GLU A 48 -10.86 2.84 6.04
CA GLU A 48 -10.11 4.00 5.61
C GLU A 48 -9.96 4.02 4.08
N ILE A 49 -10.00 5.22 3.48
CA ILE A 49 -9.65 5.43 2.07
C ILE A 49 -8.34 6.21 2.01
N GLY A 50 -7.32 5.62 1.40
CA GLY A 50 -6.06 6.26 1.07
C GLY A 50 -5.94 6.57 -0.43
N LEU A 51 -4.97 7.42 -0.77
CA LEU A 51 -4.68 7.86 -2.14
C LEU A 51 -3.85 6.84 -2.90
N HIS A 52 -4.11 6.68 -4.22
CA HIS A 52 -3.38 5.75 -5.09
C HIS A 52 -3.34 6.23 -6.57
N GLY A 53 -3.05 7.50 -6.78
CA GLY A 53 -3.15 8.11 -8.11
C GLY A 53 -4.58 8.13 -8.65
N TYR A 54 -4.75 8.50 -9.92
CA TYR A 54 -6.05 8.53 -10.57
C TYR A 54 -6.32 7.25 -11.39
N SER A 55 -5.45 6.93 -12.36
CA SER A 55 -5.57 5.76 -13.27
C SER A 55 -4.50 4.69 -13.02
N HIS A 56 -3.88 4.67 -11.85
CA HIS A 56 -2.72 3.83 -11.53
C HIS A 56 -1.50 4.18 -12.41
N GLU A 57 -1.33 5.45 -12.73
CA GLU A 57 -0.19 5.97 -13.49
C GLU A 57 1.11 5.88 -12.69
N ASN A 58 2.22 5.62 -13.40
CA ASN A 58 3.54 5.55 -12.77
C ASN A 58 4.07 6.98 -12.48
N PRO A 59 4.37 7.33 -11.22
CA PRO A 59 4.92 8.64 -10.87
C PRO A 59 6.20 9.01 -11.61
N LEU A 60 7.05 8.02 -11.95
CA LEU A 60 8.28 8.25 -12.69
C LEU A 60 8.07 8.75 -14.14
N ALA A 61 6.89 8.52 -14.70
CA ALA A 61 6.57 8.92 -16.07
C ALA A 61 5.92 10.30 -16.15
N MET A 62 5.65 10.96 -15.01
CA MET A 62 4.97 12.24 -14.94
C MET A 62 5.92 13.41 -14.76
N THR A 63 5.49 14.62 -15.16
CA THR A 63 6.12 15.85 -14.70
C THR A 63 5.64 16.18 -13.28
N PRO A 64 6.42 16.98 -12.51
CA PRO A 64 5.99 17.41 -11.18
C PRO A 64 4.59 18.07 -11.15
N GLU A 65 4.27 18.86 -12.17
CA GLU A 65 2.98 19.54 -12.29
C GLU A 65 1.83 18.56 -12.56
N GLN A 66 2.08 17.51 -13.34
CA GLN A 66 1.09 16.44 -13.57
C GLN A 66 0.84 15.66 -12.28
N GLU A 67 1.91 15.29 -11.57
CA GLU A 67 1.83 14.54 -10.33
C GLU A 67 1.06 15.34 -9.26
N GLU A 68 1.39 16.61 -9.06
CA GLU A 68 0.68 17.47 -8.12
C GLU A 68 -0.80 17.66 -8.49
N LYS A 69 -1.11 17.85 -9.77
CA LYS A 69 -2.49 18.00 -10.25
C LYS A 69 -3.33 16.76 -9.96
N ILE A 70 -2.75 15.58 -10.18
CA ILE A 70 -3.43 14.30 -9.91
C ILE A 70 -3.62 14.11 -8.40
N LEU A 71 -2.59 14.39 -7.60
CA LEU A 71 -2.66 14.32 -6.15
C LEU A 71 -3.80 15.19 -5.61
N LEU A 72 -3.89 16.45 -6.03
CA LEU A 72 -4.94 17.36 -5.60
C LEU A 72 -6.34 16.89 -6.01
N HIS A 73 -6.49 16.47 -7.26
CA HIS A 73 -7.77 15.96 -7.76
C HIS A 73 -8.22 14.71 -6.98
N THR A 74 -7.32 13.80 -6.68
CA THR A 74 -7.65 12.59 -5.92
C THR A 74 -7.91 12.88 -4.44
N ILE A 75 -7.25 13.88 -3.85
CA ILE A 75 -7.59 14.39 -2.51
C ILE A 75 -9.06 14.87 -2.49
N ASP A 76 -9.47 15.64 -3.48
CA ASP A 76 -10.84 16.15 -3.58
C ASP A 76 -11.85 15.00 -3.71
N LEU A 77 -11.60 14.03 -4.61
CA LEU A 77 -12.45 12.85 -4.79
C LEU A 77 -12.61 12.02 -3.50
N VAL A 78 -11.52 11.74 -2.80
CA VAL A 78 -11.58 10.99 -1.53
C VAL A 78 -12.29 11.79 -0.45
N THR A 79 -12.07 13.11 -0.41
CA THR A 79 -12.75 14.00 0.55
C THR A 79 -14.25 14.03 0.30
N GLU A 80 -14.69 14.13 -0.95
CA GLU A 80 -16.11 14.08 -1.33
C GLU A 80 -16.73 12.72 -0.98
N LEU A 81 -16.03 11.61 -1.28
CA LEU A 81 -16.50 10.27 -1.00
C LEU A 81 -16.66 9.98 0.49
N SER A 82 -15.67 10.33 1.29
CA SER A 82 -15.57 9.92 2.70
C SER A 82 -16.00 10.98 3.71
N GLY A 83 -16.16 12.24 3.27
CA GLY A 83 -16.38 13.39 4.15
C GLY A 83 -15.14 13.82 4.96
N LYS A 84 -13.97 13.23 4.69
CA LYS A 84 -12.71 13.50 5.39
C LYS A 84 -11.57 13.61 4.40
N LYS A 85 -10.65 14.57 4.65
CA LYS A 85 -9.41 14.63 3.87
C LYS A 85 -8.58 13.34 4.09
N PRO A 86 -8.08 12.70 3.02
CA PRO A 86 -7.21 11.53 3.17
C PRO A 86 -5.91 11.91 3.88
N VAL A 87 -5.41 11.01 4.70
CA VAL A 87 -4.16 11.20 5.45
C VAL A 87 -3.04 10.31 4.96
N GLY A 88 -3.34 9.32 4.12
CA GLY A 88 -2.39 8.34 3.62
C GLY A 88 -2.31 8.27 2.11
N TYR A 89 -1.13 7.90 1.64
CA TYR A 89 -0.82 7.71 0.23
C TYR A 89 -0.10 6.39 0.03
N ARG A 90 -0.33 5.77 -1.14
CA ARG A 90 0.48 4.68 -1.68
C ARG A 90 0.72 4.97 -3.16
N ALA A 91 1.99 4.97 -3.56
CA ALA A 91 2.34 5.18 -4.95
C ALA A 91 1.90 3.99 -5.82
N PRO A 92 1.25 4.21 -6.97
CA PRO A 92 1.09 3.17 -7.97
C PRO A 92 2.44 2.54 -8.32
N TRP A 93 2.46 1.21 -8.51
CA TRP A 93 3.68 0.42 -8.76
C TRP A 93 4.69 0.39 -7.62
N TRP A 94 4.40 1.05 -6.47
CA TRP A 94 5.38 1.35 -5.43
C TRP A 94 6.62 2.09 -5.97
N GLU A 95 6.40 2.90 -6.99
CA GLU A 95 7.42 3.79 -7.56
C GLU A 95 7.05 5.24 -7.27
N PHE A 96 8.04 6.06 -7.03
CA PHE A 96 7.85 7.47 -6.74
C PHE A 96 8.89 8.33 -7.45
N SER A 97 8.48 9.54 -7.79
CA SER A 97 9.34 10.53 -8.43
C SER A 97 10.24 11.22 -7.40
N LYS A 98 11.12 12.08 -7.87
CA LYS A 98 11.96 12.90 -6.98
C LYS A 98 11.17 13.92 -6.15
N VAL A 99 9.91 14.20 -6.51
CA VAL A 99 9.07 15.21 -5.87
C VAL A 99 7.90 14.61 -5.09
N THR A 100 7.65 13.31 -5.20
CA THR A 100 6.49 12.66 -4.54
C THR A 100 6.45 12.99 -3.06
N ASN A 101 7.53 12.73 -2.32
CA ASN A 101 7.58 12.97 -0.88
C ASN A 101 7.40 14.46 -0.52
N ASP A 102 8.01 15.36 -1.28
CA ASP A 102 7.85 16.81 -1.09
C ASP A 102 6.40 17.25 -1.32
N LEU A 103 5.72 16.68 -2.32
CA LEU A 103 4.31 16.94 -2.57
C LEU A 103 3.41 16.41 -1.44
N LEU A 104 3.68 15.21 -0.93
CA LEU A 104 2.92 14.65 0.19
C LEU A 104 3.04 15.52 1.44
N VAL A 105 4.26 15.94 1.79
CA VAL A 105 4.52 16.86 2.89
C VAL A 105 3.83 18.20 2.66
N LYS A 106 3.98 18.80 1.47
CA LYS A 106 3.36 20.08 1.09
C LYS A 106 1.85 20.07 1.27
N HIS A 107 1.19 18.98 0.91
CA HIS A 107 -0.25 18.85 0.96
C HIS A 107 -0.78 18.22 2.26
N GLY A 108 0.09 18.00 3.25
CA GLY A 108 -0.29 17.60 4.61
C GLY A 108 -0.75 16.14 4.72
N ILE A 109 -0.25 15.26 3.84
CA ILE A 109 -0.38 13.81 4.00
C ILE A 109 0.46 13.39 5.20
N LYS A 110 -0.06 12.48 6.01
CA LYS A 110 0.57 12.06 7.27
C LYS A 110 1.47 10.85 7.12
N TYR A 111 1.10 9.93 6.23
CA TYR A 111 1.89 8.76 5.99
C TYR A 111 1.92 8.37 4.50
N ASP A 112 3.02 7.79 4.10
CA ASP A 112 3.20 7.04 2.87
C ASP A 112 3.32 5.54 3.20
N SER A 113 3.07 4.70 2.22
CA SER A 113 3.31 3.25 2.27
C SER A 113 3.79 2.77 0.91
N SER A 114 4.95 3.27 0.48
CA SER A 114 5.52 2.98 -0.85
C SER A 114 7.00 2.61 -0.79
N LEU A 115 7.72 3.03 0.24
CA LEU A 115 9.13 2.78 0.44
C LEU A 115 9.34 1.47 1.21
N MET A 116 10.45 0.78 0.96
CA MET A 116 10.74 -0.53 1.53
C MET A 116 12.10 -0.56 2.23
N HIS A 117 12.37 0.47 3.06
CA HIS A 117 13.64 0.54 3.80
C HIS A 117 13.61 -0.35 5.06
N ASP A 118 12.43 -0.55 5.63
CA ASP A 118 12.16 -1.53 6.69
C ASP A 118 10.87 -2.26 6.34
N GLU A 119 10.78 -3.55 6.61
CA GLU A 119 9.64 -4.36 6.23
C GLU A 119 8.53 -4.40 7.29
N PHE A 120 8.84 -4.04 8.55
CA PHE A 120 7.92 -4.16 9.68
C PHE A 120 7.85 -2.93 10.60
N HIS A 121 8.83 -2.03 10.55
CA HIS A 121 8.88 -0.91 11.49
C HIS A 121 8.67 0.42 10.77
N PRO A 122 7.67 1.22 11.18
CA PRO A 122 7.49 2.56 10.64
C PRO A 122 8.69 3.47 10.93
N TYR A 123 8.97 4.39 10.00
CA TYR A 123 10.06 5.35 10.11
C TYR A 123 9.69 6.68 9.47
N PHE A 124 10.46 7.75 9.74
CA PHE A 124 10.27 9.02 9.04
C PHE A 124 10.96 9.03 7.69
N VAL A 125 10.25 9.53 6.69
CA VAL A 125 10.74 9.66 5.31
C VAL A 125 11.75 10.78 5.21
N THR A 126 12.83 10.58 4.45
CA THR A 126 13.77 11.64 4.06
C THR A 126 13.41 12.24 2.70
N THR A 127 13.75 13.51 2.49
CA THR A 127 13.65 14.18 1.20
C THR A 127 15.00 14.75 0.79
N GLY A 128 15.25 14.78 -0.52
CA GLY A 128 16.53 15.25 -1.05
C GLY A 128 17.65 14.23 -1.00
N ASP A 129 17.32 12.95 -0.86
CA ASP A 129 18.29 11.86 -0.99
C ASP A 129 18.97 11.87 -2.35
N LYS A 130 20.27 11.59 -2.35
CA LYS A 130 21.08 11.53 -3.57
C LYS A 130 21.68 10.15 -3.74
N TRP A 131 21.41 9.54 -4.86
CA TRP A 131 22.07 8.32 -5.30
C TRP A 131 22.68 8.52 -6.67
N TYR A 132 23.70 7.77 -6.98
CA TYR A 132 24.49 7.90 -8.20
C TYR A 132 24.31 6.65 -9.06
N PRO A 133 23.39 6.65 -10.03
CA PRO A 133 23.16 5.49 -10.89
C PRO A 133 24.41 5.19 -11.73
N ILE A 134 24.70 3.91 -11.94
CA ILE A 134 25.80 3.46 -12.78
C ILE A 134 25.64 4.01 -14.19
N ARG A 135 26.68 4.62 -14.71
CA ARG A 135 26.74 5.19 -16.05
C ARG A 135 27.97 4.65 -16.78
N TYR A 136 27.79 3.56 -17.52
CA TYR A 136 28.88 2.92 -18.27
C TYR A 136 29.47 3.79 -19.39
N ASP A 137 28.82 4.86 -19.79
CA ASP A 137 29.22 5.85 -20.73
C ASP A 137 30.07 6.99 -20.12
N GLN A 138 30.30 6.96 -18.81
CA GLN A 138 31.01 7.99 -18.04
C GLN A 138 32.14 7.38 -17.21
N ASP A 139 33.10 8.28 -16.81
CA ASP A 139 34.14 7.89 -15.87
C ASP A 139 33.53 7.33 -14.56
N PRO A 140 34.01 6.18 -14.07
CA PRO A 140 33.53 5.59 -12.82
C PRO A 140 33.54 6.53 -11.63
N ASP A 141 34.48 7.47 -11.53
CA ASP A 141 34.54 8.45 -10.42
C ASP A 141 33.29 9.35 -10.34
N THR A 142 32.50 9.43 -11.41
CA THR A 142 31.26 10.22 -11.43
C THR A 142 30.13 9.54 -10.67
N TRP A 143 30.13 8.20 -10.55
CA TRP A 143 29.06 7.41 -9.95
C TRP A 143 29.51 6.42 -8.86
N MET A 144 30.81 6.15 -8.68
CA MET A 144 31.36 5.41 -7.55
C MET A 144 31.33 6.26 -6.28
N LYS A 145 30.13 6.59 -5.81
CA LYS A 145 29.92 7.43 -4.63
C LYS A 145 28.88 6.78 -3.73
N PRO A 146 29.02 6.90 -2.40
CA PRO A 146 27.98 6.45 -1.48
C PRO A 146 26.70 7.26 -1.67
N MET A 147 25.56 6.66 -1.31
CA MET A 147 24.30 7.39 -1.20
C MET A 147 24.43 8.45 -0.10
N GLU A 148 23.84 9.61 -0.33
CA GLU A 148 23.71 10.68 0.66
C GLU A 148 22.25 10.76 1.09
N PHE A 149 21.97 10.51 2.38
CA PHE A 149 20.64 10.70 2.92
C PHE A 149 20.30 12.18 3.03
N GLY A 150 19.08 12.53 2.70
CA GLY A 150 18.57 13.88 2.75
C GLY A 150 18.11 14.27 4.15
N LYS A 151 17.15 15.17 4.21
CA LYS A 151 16.58 15.67 5.47
C LYS A 151 15.35 14.86 5.86
N GLU A 152 15.32 14.39 7.09
CA GLU A 152 14.14 13.77 7.70
C GLU A 152 12.94 14.75 7.72
N THR A 153 11.76 14.22 7.47
CA THR A 153 10.49 14.96 7.46
C THR A 153 9.56 14.45 8.55
N ASP A 154 8.39 15.06 8.68
CA ASP A 154 7.31 14.55 9.55
C ASP A 154 6.40 13.51 8.84
N LEU A 155 6.70 13.14 7.59
CA LEU A 155 5.99 12.13 6.85
C LEU A 155 6.42 10.75 7.36
N VAL A 156 5.46 9.95 7.81
CA VAL A 156 5.72 8.59 8.29
C VAL A 156 5.65 7.61 7.12
N GLU A 157 6.65 6.78 6.95
CA GLU A 157 6.51 5.57 6.16
C GLU A 157 5.94 4.46 7.03
N VAL A 158 4.75 3.97 6.68
CA VAL A 158 4.20 2.73 7.25
C VAL A 158 4.56 1.59 6.30
N PRO A 159 5.26 0.56 6.75
CA PRO A 159 5.85 -0.45 5.89
C PRO A 159 4.94 -1.04 4.83
N CYS A 160 5.54 -1.44 3.72
CA CYS A 160 4.95 -2.28 2.68
C CYS A 160 6.01 -3.25 2.15
N SER A 161 5.59 -4.32 1.48
CA SER A 161 6.53 -5.32 0.98
C SER A 161 5.98 -6.05 -0.24
N TRP A 162 6.78 -6.17 -1.31
CA TRP A 162 6.49 -7.04 -2.45
C TRP A 162 6.30 -8.51 -2.05
N TYR A 163 6.93 -8.93 -0.94
CA TYR A 163 6.81 -10.31 -0.44
C TYR A 163 5.51 -10.58 0.31
N LEU A 164 4.73 -9.51 0.61
CA LEU A 164 3.41 -9.58 1.24
C LEU A 164 2.30 -9.02 0.33
N ASP A 165 2.52 -9.05 -0.99
CA ASP A 165 1.59 -8.63 -2.04
C ASP A 165 1.03 -9.84 -2.77
N ASP A 166 -0.30 -9.86 -2.98
CA ASP A 166 -0.97 -10.97 -3.65
C ASP A 166 -0.83 -10.95 -5.17
N LEU A 167 -0.51 -9.79 -5.76
CA LEU A 167 -0.52 -9.62 -7.21
C LEU A 167 0.57 -10.43 -7.93
N PRO A 168 1.87 -10.34 -7.55
CA PRO A 168 2.92 -11.04 -8.27
C PRO A 168 2.70 -12.56 -8.35
N PRO A 169 2.34 -13.26 -7.24
CA PRO A 169 2.19 -14.71 -7.29
C PRO A 169 0.84 -15.20 -7.81
N GLN A 170 -0.23 -14.43 -7.72
CA GLN A 170 -1.60 -14.90 -7.94
C GLN A 170 -2.33 -14.25 -9.12
N MET A 171 -1.81 -13.15 -9.67
CA MET A 171 -2.41 -12.50 -10.84
C MET A 171 -1.73 -12.97 -12.13
N PHE A 172 -2.50 -13.50 -13.07
CA PHE A 172 -2.00 -13.76 -14.41
C PHE A 172 -2.31 -12.58 -15.33
N ILE A 173 -1.27 -11.90 -15.80
CA ILE A 173 -1.37 -10.82 -16.79
C ILE A 173 -0.54 -11.24 -17.99
N LYS A 174 -1.21 -11.57 -19.10
CA LYS A 174 -0.56 -12.09 -20.31
C LYS A 174 0.58 -11.21 -20.87
N SER A 175 0.47 -9.90 -20.69
CA SER A 175 1.46 -8.94 -21.19
C SER A 175 2.54 -8.56 -20.15
N SER A 176 2.44 -9.06 -18.92
CA SER A 176 3.38 -8.72 -17.85
C SER A 176 4.26 -9.92 -17.47
N PRO A 177 5.59 -9.81 -17.64
CA PRO A 177 6.50 -10.91 -17.31
C PRO A 177 6.60 -11.18 -15.80
N ASN A 178 6.16 -10.25 -14.96
CA ASN A 178 6.26 -10.35 -13.50
C ASN A 178 4.97 -10.84 -12.82
N SER A 179 3.96 -11.22 -13.60
CA SER A 179 2.69 -11.72 -13.07
C SER A 179 2.52 -13.17 -13.50
N PHE A 180 3.00 -14.08 -12.67
CA PHE A 180 3.03 -15.51 -13.01
C PHE A 180 1.64 -16.16 -12.87
N GLY A 181 0.84 -15.73 -11.90
CA GLY A 181 -0.40 -16.41 -11.54
C GLY A 181 -0.13 -17.86 -11.11
N TRP A 182 -1.18 -18.64 -10.91
CA TRP A 182 -1.09 -20.10 -10.71
C TRP A 182 -0.31 -20.60 -9.49
N VAL A 183 0.22 -19.71 -8.63
CA VAL A 183 0.81 -20.14 -7.37
C VAL A 183 -0.29 -20.59 -6.42
N SER A 184 -0.13 -21.76 -5.83
CA SER A 184 -1.10 -22.29 -4.88
C SER A 184 -1.31 -21.35 -3.71
N PRO A 185 -2.56 -21.05 -3.34
CA PRO A 185 -2.86 -20.26 -2.13
C PRO A 185 -2.26 -20.84 -0.85
N ASP A 186 -2.07 -22.15 -0.77
CA ASP A 186 -1.43 -22.77 0.40
C ASP A 186 0.06 -22.40 0.49
N VAL A 187 0.76 -22.27 -0.65
CA VAL A 187 2.15 -21.78 -0.66
C VAL A 187 2.22 -20.34 -0.19
N ILE A 188 1.32 -19.47 -0.66
CA ILE A 188 1.27 -18.07 -0.22
C ILE A 188 0.94 -17.98 1.27
N PHE A 189 -0.02 -18.76 1.75
CA PHE A 189 -0.33 -18.85 3.17
C PHE A 189 0.89 -19.20 4.02
N GLU A 190 1.66 -20.23 3.63
CA GLU A 190 2.86 -20.64 4.37
C GLU A 190 3.97 -19.57 4.31
N LEU A 191 4.18 -18.92 3.17
CA LEU A 191 5.16 -17.83 3.03
C LEU A 191 4.81 -16.64 3.93
N TRP A 192 3.55 -16.21 3.92
CA TRP A 192 3.11 -15.07 4.74
C TRP A 192 3.04 -15.43 6.22
N LYS A 193 2.61 -16.65 6.54
CA LYS A 193 2.65 -17.16 7.90
C LYS A 193 4.07 -17.16 8.49
N ASN A 194 5.06 -17.61 7.73
CA ASN A 194 6.45 -17.64 8.19
C ASN A 194 7.01 -16.24 8.45
N GLN A 195 6.69 -15.26 7.60
CA GLN A 195 7.06 -13.86 7.82
C GLN A 195 6.35 -13.27 9.05
N PHE A 196 5.08 -13.59 9.22
CA PHE A 196 4.33 -13.20 10.42
C PHE A 196 4.91 -13.81 11.69
N ASP A 197 5.24 -15.10 11.68
CA ASP A 197 5.84 -15.80 12.83
C ASP A 197 7.17 -15.17 13.21
N PHE A 198 8.00 -14.82 12.22
CA PHE A 198 9.27 -14.13 12.45
C PHE A 198 9.06 -12.79 13.15
N LEU A 199 8.16 -11.92 12.63
CA LEU A 199 7.85 -10.66 13.30
C LEU A 199 7.27 -10.88 14.70
N TYR A 200 6.39 -11.87 14.86
CA TYR A 200 5.79 -12.17 16.15
C TYR A 200 6.82 -12.60 17.20
N GLU A 201 7.87 -13.32 16.80
CA GLU A 201 9.00 -13.67 17.66
C GLU A 201 9.88 -12.45 18.02
N GLU A 202 10.06 -11.51 17.09
CA GLU A 202 10.78 -10.26 17.34
C GLU A 202 10.02 -9.32 18.28
N GLY A 203 8.70 -9.39 18.29
CA GLY A 203 7.82 -8.72 19.25
C GLY A 203 6.96 -7.61 18.66
N GLU A 204 7.47 -6.39 18.48
CA GLU A 204 6.67 -5.23 18.07
C GLU A 204 6.90 -4.88 16.59
N GLY A 205 5.82 -4.62 15.86
CA GLY A 205 5.90 -4.17 14.46
C GLY A 205 4.54 -4.18 13.77
N VAL A 206 4.54 -3.80 12.50
CA VAL A 206 3.40 -3.79 11.59
C VAL A 206 3.57 -4.89 10.55
N PHE A 207 2.58 -5.75 10.38
CA PHE A 207 2.58 -6.79 9.34
C PHE A 207 1.73 -6.35 8.15
N PRO A 208 2.34 -5.80 7.07
CA PRO A 208 1.65 -5.04 6.05
C PRO A 208 1.21 -5.90 4.85
N ILE A 209 0.11 -6.63 4.95
CA ILE A 209 -0.41 -7.41 3.82
C ILE A 209 -1.08 -6.47 2.81
N THR A 210 -0.67 -6.57 1.55
CA THR A 210 -1.27 -5.87 0.41
C THR A 210 -2.06 -6.83 -0.45
N ILE A 211 -3.33 -6.49 -0.71
CA ILE A 211 -4.22 -7.32 -1.51
C ILE A 211 -5.01 -6.49 -2.52
N HIS A 212 -5.37 -7.13 -3.63
CA HIS A 212 -6.13 -6.53 -4.72
C HIS A 212 -7.48 -7.23 -4.88
N PRO A 213 -8.61 -6.51 -5.02
CA PRO A 213 -9.93 -7.13 -5.13
C PRO A 213 -10.11 -8.06 -6.32
N ASP A 214 -9.37 -7.86 -7.41
CA ASP A 214 -9.39 -8.74 -8.57
C ASP A 214 -8.53 -10.00 -8.42
N VAL A 215 -7.68 -10.05 -7.40
CA VAL A 215 -6.87 -11.21 -7.00
C VAL A 215 -7.47 -11.90 -5.79
N SER A 216 -7.38 -11.26 -4.62
CA SER A 216 -7.86 -11.82 -3.35
C SER A 216 -9.38 -11.92 -3.23
N GLY A 217 -10.16 -11.18 -4.03
CA GLY A 217 -11.61 -11.35 -4.16
C GLY A 217 -12.04 -12.64 -4.89
N ARG A 218 -11.09 -13.44 -5.41
CA ARG A 218 -11.36 -14.77 -5.96
C ARG A 218 -11.61 -15.79 -4.86
N PRO A 219 -12.38 -16.88 -5.13
CA PRO A 219 -12.74 -17.86 -4.10
C PRO A 219 -11.54 -18.42 -3.34
N GLN A 220 -10.47 -18.75 -4.04
CA GLN A 220 -9.24 -19.28 -3.44
C GLN A 220 -8.53 -18.26 -2.55
N GLY A 221 -8.53 -16.97 -2.95
CA GLY A 221 -7.98 -15.87 -2.15
C GLY A 221 -8.79 -15.66 -0.86
N ILE A 222 -10.11 -15.60 -0.96
CA ILE A 222 -11.01 -15.49 0.22
C ILE A 222 -10.76 -16.62 1.21
N LEU A 223 -10.64 -17.87 0.74
CA LEU A 223 -10.41 -19.03 1.61
C LEU A 223 -9.02 -18.97 2.27
N MET A 224 -8.00 -18.55 1.54
CA MET A 224 -6.65 -18.35 2.06
C MET A 224 -6.63 -17.28 3.16
N HIS A 225 -7.22 -16.11 2.89
CA HIS A 225 -7.28 -15.02 3.87
C HIS A 225 -8.05 -15.39 5.12
N ARG A 226 -9.10 -16.20 5.02
CA ARG A 226 -9.79 -16.73 6.21
C ARG A 226 -8.85 -17.51 7.11
N LYS A 227 -8.07 -18.45 6.54
CA LYS A 227 -7.07 -19.21 7.29
C LYS A 227 -6.03 -18.30 7.94
N LEU A 228 -5.53 -17.32 7.19
CA LEU A 228 -4.49 -16.41 7.68
C LEU A 228 -5.00 -15.48 8.79
N ILE A 229 -6.19 -14.91 8.64
CA ILE A 229 -6.83 -14.09 9.67
C ILE A 229 -7.06 -14.90 10.94
N GLU A 230 -7.60 -16.11 10.82
CA GLU A 230 -7.85 -17.00 11.96
C GLU A 230 -6.53 -17.37 12.66
N TYR A 231 -5.46 -17.64 11.91
CA TYR A 231 -4.14 -17.90 12.44
C TYR A 231 -3.59 -16.71 13.23
N MET A 232 -3.56 -15.53 12.61
CA MET A 232 -3.04 -14.32 13.26
C MET A 232 -3.85 -13.95 14.52
N ARG A 233 -5.19 -14.05 14.47
CA ARG A 233 -6.07 -13.80 15.63
C ARG A 233 -5.85 -14.77 16.78
N SER A 234 -5.32 -15.96 16.54
CA SER A 234 -5.01 -16.92 17.59
C SER A 234 -3.80 -16.51 18.44
N LYS A 235 -3.03 -15.51 17.99
CA LYS A 235 -1.82 -15.04 18.66
C LYS A 235 -2.13 -13.89 19.62
N PRO A 236 -1.79 -14.01 20.92
CA PRO A 236 -1.97 -12.93 21.89
C PRO A 236 -1.29 -11.63 21.48
N GLY A 237 -1.92 -10.49 21.69
CA GLY A 237 -1.36 -9.17 21.41
C GLY A 237 -1.44 -8.73 19.95
N VAL A 238 -1.95 -9.56 19.04
CA VAL A 238 -2.17 -9.19 17.64
C VAL A 238 -3.48 -8.45 17.47
N THR A 239 -3.43 -7.30 16.82
CA THR A 239 -4.60 -6.47 16.46
C THR A 239 -4.58 -6.16 14.96
N PHE A 240 -5.77 -6.02 14.38
CA PHE A 240 -5.94 -5.57 13.01
C PHE A 240 -6.29 -4.09 13.02
N VAL A 241 -5.51 -3.29 12.33
CA VAL A 241 -5.62 -1.83 12.33
C VAL A 241 -5.58 -1.29 10.90
N THR A 242 -6.06 -0.07 10.70
CA THR A 242 -5.83 0.70 9.47
C THR A 242 -4.41 1.25 9.44
N TYR A 243 -3.96 1.69 8.27
CA TYR A 243 -2.65 2.36 8.17
C TYR A 243 -2.61 3.69 8.92
N ALA A 244 -3.72 4.42 8.96
CA ALA A 244 -3.82 5.64 9.78
C ALA A 244 -3.62 5.33 11.26
N GLU A 245 -4.26 4.27 11.79
CA GLU A 245 -4.09 3.84 13.18
C GLU A 245 -2.64 3.38 13.46
N ALA A 246 -2.00 2.68 12.53
CA ALA A 246 -0.60 2.29 12.66
C ALA A 246 0.34 3.51 12.67
N CYS A 247 0.08 4.52 11.83
CA CYS A 247 0.80 5.79 11.84
C CYS A 247 0.61 6.55 13.16
N GLU A 248 -0.63 6.64 13.66
CA GLU A 248 -0.93 7.29 14.94
C GLU A 248 -0.25 6.60 16.13
N ASP A 249 -0.24 5.26 16.14
CA ASP A 249 0.46 4.48 17.18
C ASP A 249 1.97 4.79 17.17
N PHE A 250 2.59 4.81 16.00
CA PHE A 250 4.01 5.18 15.86
C PHE A 250 4.29 6.59 16.38
N LEU A 251 3.48 7.57 15.99
CA LEU A 251 3.64 8.96 16.43
C LEU A 251 3.42 9.12 17.94
N SER A 252 2.54 8.34 18.53
CA SER A 252 2.26 8.39 19.98
C SER A 252 3.40 7.90 20.88
N LYS A 253 4.35 7.15 20.31
CA LYS A 253 5.52 6.59 21.00
C LYS A 253 6.76 7.47 20.90
N LYS A 254 6.66 8.60 20.21
CA LYS A 254 7.74 9.59 20.02
C LYS A 254 7.55 10.80 20.95
#